data_bef1a76acc5efd80ccb111f5742ba55a
#
_entry.id   bef1a76acc5efd80ccb111f5742ba55a
#
_cell.length_a   1.000
_cell.length_b   1.000
_cell.length_c   1.000
_cell.angle_alpha   90.00
_cell.angle_beta   90.00
_cell.angle_gamma   90.00
#
_symmetry.space_group_name_H-M   'P 1'
#
loop_
_entity.id
_entity.type
_entity.pdbx_description
1 polymer ?
#
loop_
_entity_poly.entity_id
_entity_poly.type
_entity_poly.pdbx_seq_one_letter_code
_entity_poly.pdbx_strand_id
1 'polypeptide(L)'
;MNEELVHISTAPTTQNMHGNGIQIANGEGGLIQLFFINAGTYIRIDNFNFNTECYNLFVVNDKIENSGSFIVPFADCLKHTHTDVYPEKMITAALLERIFKYPSLIANPNKTHLTAATEQKVAVCKVHGYEVLSDGIKFKYLISNEFLQQTLNDAPTAFGILSSNQTNELDHCHWEIKHINLLKLLQLGG
;
A
#
# COMPACT_ATOMS: atom_id res chain seq x y z
N MET A 1 -24.99 -47.82 -2.91
CA MET A 1 -23.71 -47.44 -2.27
C MET A 1 -23.55 -45.97 -2.52
N ASN A 2 -23.81 -45.15 -1.49
CA ASN A 2 -23.64 -43.70 -1.54
C ASN A 2 -22.23 -43.39 -1.07
N GLU A 3 -21.43 -42.84 -1.94
CA GLU A 3 -20.14 -42.27 -1.54
C GLU A 3 -20.37 -40.85 -0.93
N GLU A 4 -20.16 -40.78 0.37
CA GLU A 4 -20.20 -39.56 1.16
C GLU A 4 -18.91 -38.79 0.90
N LEU A 5 -19.02 -37.66 0.17
CA LEU A 5 -17.92 -36.75 -0.05
C LEU A 5 -17.59 -36.04 1.28
N VAL A 6 -16.48 -36.43 1.90
CA VAL A 6 -15.94 -35.77 3.06
C VAL A 6 -15.33 -34.43 2.62
N HIS A 7 -16.04 -33.36 2.88
CA HIS A 7 -15.48 -32.00 2.77
C HIS A 7 -14.47 -31.77 3.92
N ILE A 8 -13.19 -31.90 3.62
CA ILE A 8 -12.13 -31.46 4.52
C ILE A 8 -12.03 -29.94 4.39
N SER A 9 -12.70 -29.21 5.27
CA SER A 9 -12.47 -27.80 5.48
C SER A 9 -11.14 -27.66 6.25
N THR A 10 -10.06 -27.33 5.55
CA THR A 10 -8.84 -26.85 6.20
C THR A 10 -9.08 -25.40 6.62
N ALA A 11 -9.61 -25.24 7.83
CA ALA A 11 -9.63 -23.93 8.47
C ALA A 11 -8.19 -23.44 8.63
N PRO A 12 -7.87 -22.17 8.27
CA PRO A 12 -6.55 -21.63 8.52
C PRO A 12 -6.26 -21.66 10.01
N THR A 13 -5.06 -22.11 10.37
CA THR A 13 -4.59 -22.16 11.75
C THR A 13 -4.52 -20.74 12.27
N THR A 14 -5.46 -20.36 13.12
CA THR A 14 -5.49 -19.05 13.79
C THR A 14 -4.41 -19.04 14.86
N GLN A 15 -3.31 -18.33 14.64
CA GLN A 15 -2.45 -17.88 15.72
C GLN A 15 -3.11 -16.65 16.35
N ASN A 16 -3.49 -16.76 17.61
CA ASN A 16 -3.96 -15.62 18.41
C ASN A 16 -2.79 -14.68 18.68
N MET A 17 -2.68 -13.61 17.90
CA MET A 17 -1.83 -12.48 18.24
C MET A 17 -2.68 -11.39 18.88
N HIS A 18 -2.37 -11.05 20.13
CA HIS A 18 -2.89 -9.85 20.78
C HIS A 18 -2.12 -8.65 20.24
N GLY A 19 -2.70 -7.96 19.25
CA GLY A 19 -2.13 -6.78 18.61
C GLY A 19 -2.75 -6.55 17.24
N ASN A 20 -2.67 -5.32 16.72
CA ASN A 20 -3.04 -5.00 15.37
C ASN A 20 -2.03 -5.66 14.41
N GLY A 21 -2.39 -6.74 13.78
CA GLY A 21 -1.53 -7.50 12.87
C GLY A 21 -2.20 -7.76 11.53
N ILE A 22 -1.39 -7.92 10.49
CA ILE A 22 -1.82 -8.34 9.16
C ILE A 22 -1.61 -9.85 9.07
N GLN A 23 -2.67 -10.61 8.78
CA GLN A 23 -2.54 -12.03 8.43
C GLN A 23 -2.71 -12.21 6.93
N ILE A 24 -1.80 -12.94 6.31
CA ILE A 24 -1.92 -13.38 4.92
C ILE A 24 -2.11 -14.88 4.90
N ALA A 25 -3.18 -15.33 4.27
CA ALA A 25 -3.40 -16.72 3.96
C ALA A 25 -3.23 -16.95 2.46
N ASN A 26 -2.43 -17.94 2.08
CA ASN A 26 -2.34 -18.39 0.71
C ASN A 26 -3.51 -19.39 0.47
N GLY A 27 -4.42 -19.03 -0.42
CA GLY A 27 -5.44 -19.94 -0.94
C GLY A 27 -4.91 -20.77 -2.09
N GLU A 28 -5.55 -21.92 -2.36
CA GLU A 28 -5.29 -22.70 -3.57
C GLU A 28 -5.54 -21.83 -4.81
N GLY A 29 -4.57 -21.80 -5.72
CA GLY A 29 -4.61 -20.99 -6.94
C GLY A 29 -3.78 -19.71 -6.89
N GLY A 30 -2.93 -19.49 -5.87
CA GLY A 30 -2.03 -18.34 -5.80
C GLY A 30 -2.71 -17.01 -5.44
N LEU A 31 -3.93 -17.06 -4.94
CA LEU A 31 -4.66 -15.91 -4.45
C LEU A 31 -4.16 -15.53 -3.06
N ILE A 32 -3.62 -14.34 -2.92
CA ILE A 32 -3.26 -13.77 -1.62
C ILE A 32 -4.52 -13.14 -1.03
N GLN A 33 -5.02 -13.72 0.07
CA GLN A 33 -6.07 -13.11 0.87
C GLN A 33 -5.42 -12.30 1.98
N LEU A 34 -5.62 -10.99 1.97
CA LEU A 34 -5.16 -10.10 3.03
C LEU A 34 -6.24 -10.04 4.11
N PHE A 35 -5.90 -10.54 5.30
CA PHE A 35 -6.74 -10.40 6.49
C PHE A 35 -6.16 -9.29 7.36
N PHE A 36 -6.94 -8.24 7.55
CA PHE A 36 -6.58 -7.16 8.45
C PHE A 36 -7.34 -7.34 9.76
N ILE A 37 -6.58 -7.48 10.84
CA ILE A 37 -7.16 -7.60 12.18
C ILE A 37 -7.03 -6.23 12.84
N ASN A 38 -8.09 -5.47 12.84
CA ASN A 38 -8.21 -4.29 13.66
C ASN A 38 -9.34 -4.53 14.66
N ALA A 39 -9.01 -4.72 15.95
CA ALA A 39 -9.94 -4.76 17.08
C ALA A 39 -11.31 -5.43 16.80
N GLY A 40 -11.32 -6.60 16.16
CA GLY A 40 -12.54 -7.38 15.92
C GLY A 40 -13.25 -7.14 14.59
N THR A 41 -12.69 -6.32 13.69
CA THR A 41 -13.25 -6.14 12.34
C THR A 41 -12.36 -6.84 11.32
N TYR A 42 -12.89 -7.86 10.66
CA TYR A 42 -12.22 -8.54 9.55
C TYR A 42 -12.65 -7.88 8.25
N ILE A 43 -11.73 -7.28 7.53
CA ILE A 43 -11.96 -6.85 6.15
C ILE A 43 -11.34 -7.90 5.23
N ARG A 44 -12.17 -8.69 4.59
CA ARG A 44 -11.75 -9.65 3.57
C ARG A 44 -11.65 -8.92 2.24
N ILE A 45 -10.44 -8.78 1.71
CA ILE A 45 -10.23 -8.31 0.35
C ILE A 45 -10.08 -9.55 -0.52
N ASP A 46 -11.19 -9.96 -1.13
CA ASP A 46 -11.20 -11.07 -2.08
C ASP A 46 -10.49 -10.67 -3.38
N ASN A 47 -9.58 -11.53 -3.84
CA ASN A 47 -9.08 -11.60 -5.22
C ASN A 47 -8.22 -10.44 -5.74
N PHE A 48 -7.29 -9.91 -4.95
CA PHE A 48 -6.27 -9.04 -5.51
C PHE A 48 -5.02 -9.85 -5.90
N ASN A 49 -4.85 -10.05 -7.19
CA ASN A 49 -3.61 -10.54 -7.75
C ASN A 49 -2.61 -9.35 -7.80
N PHE A 50 -1.96 -9.06 -6.66
CA PHE A 50 -0.94 -8.03 -6.62
C PHE A 50 0.39 -8.54 -7.18
N ASN A 51 1.05 -7.72 -7.99
CA ASN A 51 2.49 -7.86 -8.18
C ASN A 51 3.16 -7.41 -6.88
N THR A 52 3.90 -8.31 -6.24
CA THR A 52 4.49 -8.09 -4.92
C THR A 52 5.91 -7.52 -4.97
N GLU A 53 6.49 -7.34 -6.15
CA GLU A 53 7.85 -6.81 -6.30
C GLU A 53 7.93 -5.31 -6.02
N CYS A 54 6.83 -4.59 -6.24
CA CYS A 54 6.75 -3.16 -6.09
C CYS A 54 5.52 -2.75 -5.29
N TYR A 55 5.54 -1.52 -4.78
CA TYR A 55 4.35 -0.84 -4.25
C TYR A 55 4.35 0.63 -4.66
N ASN A 56 3.17 1.27 -4.66
CA ASN A 56 3.04 2.70 -4.84
C ASN A 56 3.10 3.41 -3.49
N LEU A 57 3.92 4.44 -3.37
CA LEU A 57 3.92 5.39 -2.27
C LEU A 57 3.32 6.71 -2.75
N PHE A 58 2.19 7.09 -2.18
CA PHE A 58 1.56 8.39 -2.37
C PHE A 58 1.65 9.20 -1.08
N VAL A 59 2.17 10.40 -1.15
CA VAL A 59 2.12 11.40 -0.07
C VAL A 59 1.26 12.55 -0.57
N VAL A 60 0.10 12.77 0.08
CA VAL A 60 -0.94 13.68 -0.40
C VAL A 60 -1.47 14.57 0.72
N ASN A 61 -1.92 15.79 0.38
CA ASN A 61 -2.53 16.69 1.35
C ASN A 61 -4.03 16.43 1.59
N ASP A 62 -4.63 15.58 0.76
CA ASP A 62 -6.04 15.26 0.86
C ASP A 62 -6.34 14.49 2.16
N LYS A 63 -7.54 14.67 2.69
CA LYS A 63 -8.03 13.84 3.79
C LYS A 63 -8.19 12.40 3.30
N ILE A 64 -7.55 11.48 4.00
CA ILE A 64 -7.62 10.04 3.67
C ILE A 64 -8.88 9.46 4.33
N GLU A 65 -9.80 8.94 3.53
CA GLU A 65 -11.05 8.30 3.96
C GLU A 65 -11.10 6.85 3.44
N ASN A 66 -12.02 6.04 3.94
CA ASN A 66 -12.12 4.60 3.59
C ASN A 66 -12.14 4.32 2.08
N SER A 67 -12.72 5.24 1.31
CA SER A 67 -12.65 5.25 -0.16
C SER A 67 -12.70 6.70 -0.63
N GLY A 68 -12.05 6.98 -1.74
CA GLY A 68 -12.02 8.35 -2.23
C GLY A 68 -11.14 8.53 -3.46
N SER A 69 -10.72 9.74 -3.65
CA SER A 69 -9.76 10.10 -4.70
C SER A 69 -8.86 11.23 -4.22
N PHE A 70 -7.66 11.29 -4.77
CA PHE A 70 -6.71 12.38 -4.59
C PHE A 70 -6.06 12.73 -5.93
N ILE A 71 -5.45 13.91 -5.99
CA ILE A 71 -4.75 14.39 -7.19
C ILE A 71 -3.26 14.48 -6.90
N VAL A 72 -2.44 13.94 -7.82
CA VAL A 72 -0.99 14.14 -7.82
C VAL A 72 -0.64 14.98 -9.03
N PRO A 73 -0.06 16.18 -8.85
CA PRO A 73 0.45 16.98 -9.95
C PRO A 73 1.51 16.24 -10.76
N PHE A 74 1.57 16.44 -12.09
CA PHE A 74 2.61 15.80 -12.92
C PHE A 74 4.02 16.12 -12.43
N ALA A 75 4.23 17.33 -11.90
CA ALA A 75 5.50 17.76 -11.35
C ALA A 75 5.96 16.94 -10.13
N ASP A 76 5.04 16.22 -9.47
CA ASP A 76 5.29 15.45 -8.25
C ASP A 76 5.21 13.93 -8.48
N CYS A 77 5.14 13.51 -9.74
CA CYS A 77 5.08 12.10 -10.10
C CYS A 77 6.48 11.52 -10.40
N LEU A 78 6.83 10.42 -9.75
CA LEU A 78 7.92 9.51 -10.09
C LEU A 78 9.34 10.14 -10.13
N LYS A 79 9.58 11.25 -9.41
CA LYS A 79 10.86 11.96 -9.39
C LYS A 79 12.02 11.10 -8.84
N HIS A 80 11.72 10.27 -7.86
CA HIS A 80 12.68 9.44 -7.13
C HIS A 80 12.53 7.95 -7.43
N THR A 81 11.64 7.59 -8.36
CA THR A 81 11.47 6.20 -8.77
C THR A 81 12.72 5.73 -9.53
N HIS A 82 13.27 4.58 -9.11
CA HIS A 82 14.46 4.02 -9.73
C HIS A 82 14.24 3.68 -11.21
N THR A 83 15.25 3.91 -12.05
CA THR A 83 15.16 3.69 -13.50
C THR A 83 14.87 2.25 -13.89
N ASP A 84 15.27 1.27 -13.08
CA ASP A 84 14.95 -0.15 -13.32
C ASP A 84 13.45 -0.44 -13.18
N VAL A 85 12.75 0.36 -12.37
CA VAL A 85 11.29 0.25 -12.16
C VAL A 85 10.52 1.09 -13.17
N TYR A 86 11.10 2.21 -13.57
CA TYR A 86 10.50 3.20 -14.46
C TYR A 86 11.53 3.72 -15.49
N PRO A 87 11.91 2.89 -16.48
CA PRO A 87 12.95 3.25 -17.46
C PRO A 87 12.53 4.37 -18.41
N GLU A 88 11.24 4.44 -18.77
CA GLU A 88 10.76 5.39 -19.78
C GLU A 88 10.72 6.85 -19.29
N LYS A 89 10.69 7.07 -17.98
CA LYS A 89 10.51 8.38 -17.33
C LYS A 89 9.33 9.21 -17.88
N MET A 90 8.34 8.50 -18.41
CA MET A 90 7.12 9.08 -19.00
C MET A 90 5.90 8.37 -18.44
N ILE A 91 4.92 9.13 -18.00
CA ILE A 91 3.65 8.59 -17.55
C ILE A 91 2.82 8.18 -18.77
N THR A 92 2.69 6.88 -18.95
CA THR A 92 1.92 6.28 -20.05
C THR A 92 0.68 5.57 -19.51
N ALA A 93 -0.31 5.34 -20.37
CA ALA A 93 -1.48 4.53 -19.99
C ALA A 93 -1.06 3.12 -19.55
N ALA A 94 -0.04 2.52 -20.19
CA ALA A 94 0.48 1.20 -19.80
C ALA A 94 1.08 1.21 -18.38
N LEU A 95 1.78 2.28 -18.00
CA LEU A 95 2.27 2.44 -16.63
C LEU A 95 1.09 2.56 -15.65
N LEU A 96 0.11 3.40 -15.95
CA LEU A 96 -1.07 3.61 -15.08
C LEU A 96 -1.88 2.32 -14.89
N GLU A 97 -2.03 1.50 -15.92
CA GLU A 97 -2.63 0.17 -15.80
C GLU A 97 -1.78 -0.80 -14.96
N ARG A 98 -0.44 -0.71 -15.07
CA ARG A 98 0.48 -1.54 -14.31
C ARG A 98 0.43 -1.25 -12.82
N ILE A 99 0.32 0.03 -12.42
CA ILE A 99 0.30 0.41 -11.00
C ILE A 99 -0.93 -0.09 -10.26
N PHE A 100 -2.03 -0.40 -10.93
CA PHE A 100 -3.20 -1.03 -10.30
C PHE A 100 -2.92 -2.45 -9.80
N LYS A 101 -1.84 -3.07 -10.26
CA LYS A 101 -1.39 -4.38 -9.81
C LYS A 101 -0.48 -4.29 -8.57
N TYR A 102 -0.09 -3.09 -8.14
CA TYR A 102 0.75 -2.89 -6.98
C TYR A 102 -0.10 -2.56 -5.75
N PRO A 103 0.23 -3.09 -4.56
CA PRO A 103 -0.30 -2.54 -3.32
C PRO A 103 0.15 -1.09 -3.18
N SER A 104 -0.59 -0.30 -2.44
CA SER A 104 -0.30 1.13 -2.32
C SER A 104 -0.32 1.58 -0.87
N LEU A 105 0.55 2.51 -0.53
CA LEU A 105 0.51 3.29 0.70
C LEU A 105 0.07 4.71 0.35
N ILE A 106 -0.89 5.24 1.11
CA ILE A 106 -1.26 6.65 1.08
C ILE A 106 -0.94 7.27 2.44
N ALA A 107 -0.10 8.28 2.44
CA ALA A 107 0.33 9.03 3.61
C ALA A 107 -0.01 10.52 3.44
N ASN A 108 -0.05 11.26 4.53
CA ASN A 108 0.03 12.72 4.49
C ASN A 108 1.47 13.18 4.79
N PRO A 109 1.85 14.41 4.41
CA PRO A 109 3.16 14.93 4.77
C PRO A 109 3.42 14.87 6.28
N ASN A 110 4.67 14.64 6.65
CA ASN A 110 5.11 14.73 8.04
C ASN A 110 4.77 16.10 8.62
N LYS A 111 4.53 16.16 9.92
CA LYS A 111 4.32 17.41 10.63
C LYS A 111 5.61 18.26 10.68
N THR A 112 6.73 17.61 10.90
CA THR A 112 8.07 18.15 10.84
C THR A 112 9.00 17.09 10.27
N HIS A 113 10.24 17.47 9.93
CA HIS A 113 11.22 16.53 9.40
C HIS A 113 11.31 15.25 10.25
N LEU A 114 11.17 14.08 9.61
CA LEU A 114 11.19 12.73 10.22
C LEU A 114 10.11 12.48 11.30
N THR A 115 9.11 13.35 11.43
CA THR A 115 8.12 13.22 12.49
C THR A 115 6.71 13.39 11.96
N ALA A 116 5.91 12.34 12.06
CA ALA A 116 4.48 12.40 11.80
C ALA A 116 3.74 13.11 12.95
N ALA A 117 2.54 13.63 12.70
CA ALA A 117 1.69 14.10 13.79
C ALA A 117 1.27 12.90 14.68
N THR A 118 0.96 13.17 15.95
CA THR A 118 0.42 12.16 16.86
C THR A 118 -0.85 11.57 16.23
N GLU A 119 -0.99 10.25 16.23
CA GLU A 119 -2.11 9.53 15.62
C GLU A 119 -2.22 9.64 14.08
N GLN A 120 -1.26 10.28 13.40
CA GLN A 120 -1.23 10.31 11.94
C GLN A 120 -1.02 8.90 11.39
N LYS A 121 -1.91 8.50 10.51
CA LYS A 121 -1.92 7.15 9.93
C LYS A 121 -1.48 7.18 8.47
N VAL A 122 -0.94 6.06 8.03
CA VAL A 122 -0.77 5.71 6.63
C VAL A 122 -1.77 4.62 6.29
N ALA A 123 -2.41 4.75 5.15
CA ALA A 123 -3.37 3.78 4.67
C ALA A 123 -2.72 2.79 3.71
N VAL A 124 -2.96 1.49 3.93
CA VAL A 124 -2.72 0.43 2.95
C VAL A 124 -3.95 0.36 2.06
N CYS A 125 -3.78 0.51 0.77
CA CYS A 125 -4.92 0.59 -0.12
C CYS A 125 -4.66 -0.07 -1.48
N LYS A 126 -5.76 -0.17 -2.25
CA LYS A 126 -5.73 -0.46 -3.68
C LYS A 126 -6.16 0.77 -4.46
N VAL A 127 -5.31 1.20 -5.39
CA VAL A 127 -5.72 2.11 -6.47
C VAL A 127 -6.44 1.29 -7.53
N HIS A 128 -7.61 1.73 -7.96
CA HIS A 128 -8.47 0.97 -8.87
C HIS A 128 -8.99 1.78 -10.06
N GLY A 129 -8.61 3.06 -10.16
CA GLY A 129 -8.98 3.93 -11.27
C GLY A 129 -8.16 5.20 -11.29
N TYR A 130 -8.10 5.84 -12.46
CA TYR A 130 -7.46 7.12 -12.64
C TYR A 130 -8.21 7.99 -13.65
N GLU A 131 -7.93 9.28 -13.60
CA GLU A 131 -8.37 10.28 -14.57
C GLU A 131 -7.18 11.22 -14.82
N VAL A 132 -6.79 11.38 -16.08
CA VAL A 132 -5.72 12.31 -16.47
C VAL A 132 -6.33 13.69 -16.60
N LEU A 133 -5.82 14.64 -15.82
CA LEU A 133 -6.21 16.05 -15.82
C LEU A 133 -5.19 16.87 -16.61
N SER A 134 -5.44 18.17 -16.75
CA SER A 134 -4.51 19.09 -17.45
C SER A 134 -3.16 19.25 -16.74
N ASP A 135 -3.11 19.09 -15.41
CA ASP A 135 -1.97 19.41 -14.55
C ASP A 135 -1.54 18.24 -13.63
N GLY A 136 -2.24 17.11 -13.69
CA GLY A 136 -1.96 15.98 -12.83
C GLY A 136 -2.79 14.74 -13.13
N ILE A 137 -2.76 13.80 -12.18
CA ILE A 137 -3.51 12.56 -12.26
C ILE A 137 -4.36 12.44 -11.00
N LYS A 138 -5.66 12.24 -11.20
CA LYS A 138 -6.59 11.90 -10.13
C LYS A 138 -6.67 10.38 -10.00
N PHE A 139 -6.29 9.86 -8.85
CA PHE A 139 -6.39 8.43 -8.52
C PHE A 139 -7.61 8.16 -7.66
N LYS A 140 -8.24 7.00 -7.88
CA LYS A 140 -9.32 6.47 -7.05
C LYS A 140 -8.80 5.28 -6.25
N TYR A 141 -9.14 5.22 -4.96
CA TYR A 141 -8.62 4.22 -4.05
C TYR A 141 -9.69 3.64 -3.12
N LEU A 142 -9.36 2.46 -2.58
CA LEU A 142 -10.10 1.79 -1.51
C LEU A 142 -9.10 1.35 -0.43
N ILE A 143 -9.30 1.80 0.81
CA ILE A 143 -8.46 1.44 1.95
C ILE A 143 -8.78 0.02 2.38
N SER A 144 -7.72 -0.72 2.68
CA SER A 144 -7.80 -2.05 3.27
C SER A 144 -7.36 -2.07 4.73
N ASN A 145 -6.36 -1.26 5.10
CA ASN A 145 -5.84 -1.16 6.45
C ASN A 145 -5.17 0.18 6.72
N GLU A 146 -4.85 0.45 7.98
CA GLU A 146 -4.10 1.61 8.42
C GLU A 146 -3.13 1.24 9.54
N PHE A 147 -2.00 1.94 9.60
CA PHE A 147 -1.04 1.87 10.71
C PHE A 147 -0.44 3.26 10.98
N LEU A 148 0.25 3.43 12.11
CA LEU A 148 0.85 4.72 12.46
C LEU A 148 1.94 5.11 11.46
N GLN A 149 1.86 6.32 10.92
CA GLN A 149 2.83 6.82 9.92
C GLN A 149 4.24 6.92 10.47
N GLN A 150 4.41 7.12 11.79
CA GLN A 150 5.72 7.15 12.41
C GLN A 150 6.53 5.87 12.13
N THR A 151 5.87 4.72 11.94
CA THR A 151 6.52 3.45 11.54
C THR A 151 7.35 3.60 10.25
N LEU A 152 6.89 4.40 9.28
CA LEU A 152 7.63 4.68 8.06
C LEU A 152 8.87 5.53 8.33
N ASN A 153 8.77 6.52 9.23
CA ASN A 153 9.87 7.38 9.64
C ASN A 153 10.92 6.63 10.47
N ASP A 154 10.51 5.65 11.26
CA ASP A 154 11.38 4.85 12.13
C ASP A 154 12.17 3.79 11.34
N ALA A 155 11.65 3.34 10.19
CA ALA A 155 12.26 2.33 9.35
C ALA A 155 12.31 2.71 7.84
N PRO A 156 12.79 3.91 7.47
CA PRO A 156 12.65 4.41 6.10
C PRO A 156 13.31 3.50 5.06
N THR A 157 14.49 2.97 5.36
CA THR A 157 15.22 2.07 4.46
C THR A 157 14.44 0.78 4.16
N ALA A 158 13.73 0.22 5.15
CA ALA A 158 12.92 -0.98 4.96
C ALA A 158 11.79 -0.74 3.96
N PHE A 159 11.21 0.45 3.96
CA PHE A 159 10.15 0.87 3.01
C PHE A 159 10.72 1.50 1.72
N GLY A 160 12.05 1.56 1.54
CA GLY A 160 12.67 2.23 0.39
C GLY A 160 12.40 3.73 0.33
N ILE A 161 12.13 4.36 1.48
CA ILE A 161 11.90 5.79 1.60
C ILE A 161 13.25 6.51 1.66
N LEU A 162 13.43 7.50 0.80
CA LEU A 162 14.61 8.34 0.81
C LEU A 162 14.59 9.24 2.04
N SER A 163 15.59 9.07 2.90
CA SER A 163 15.69 9.80 4.15
C SER A 163 17.15 10.13 4.48
N SER A 164 17.37 11.35 4.94
CA SER A 164 18.66 11.85 5.39
C SER A 164 18.43 12.84 6.55
N ASN A 165 19.52 13.40 7.09
CA ASN A 165 19.42 14.45 8.13
C ASN A 165 18.78 15.77 7.65
N GLN A 166 18.62 15.96 6.34
CA GLN A 166 18.11 17.22 5.77
C GLN A 166 16.82 17.02 4.95
N THR A 167 16.57 15.82 4.46
CA THR A 167 15.45 15.53 3.58
C THR A 167 14.80 14.22 3.95
N ASN A 168 13.48 14.19 3.98
CA ASN A 168 12.70 12.97 4.06
C ASN A 168 11.62 13.02 2.99
N GLU A 169 11.48 11.95 2.27
CA GLU A 169 10.50 11.83 1.19
C GLU A 169 9.07 12.04 1.69
N LEU A 170 8.78 11.66 2.93
CA LEU A 170 7.46 11.89 3.56
C LEU A 170 7.20 13.34 3.96
N ASP A 171 8.16 14.27 3.79
CA ASP A 171 7.95 15.67 4.13
C ASP A 171 7.21 16.44 3.02
N HIS A 172 7.06 15.86 1.83
CA HIS A 172 6.49 16.51 0.65
C HIS A 172 5.50 15.62 -0.10
N CYS A 173 4.49 16.25 -0.71
CA CYS A 173 3.55 15.54 -1.59
C CYS A 173 4.25 15.00 -2.83
N HIS A 174 3.99 13.73 -3.16
CA HIS A 174 4.53 13.09 -4.35
C HIS A 174 3.88 11.70 -4.58
N TRP A 175 4.20 11.09 -5.71
CA TRP A 175 3.94 9.69 -6.01
C TRP A 175 5.22 9.02 -6.52
N GLU A 176 5.55 7.87 -5.92
CA GLU A 176 6.70 7.05 -6.28
C GLU A 176 6.33 5.57 -6.37
N ILE A 177 7.07 4.82 -7.19
CA ILE A 177 7.02 3.36 -7.20
C ILE A 177 8.28 2.84 -6.51
N LYS A 178 8.10 2.05 -5.47
CA LYS A 178 9.18 1.45 -4.68
C LYS A 178 9.37 -0.01 -5.03
N HIS A 179 10.60 -0.42 -5.30
CA HIS A 179 10.95 -1.81 -5.57
C HIS A 179 11.15 -2.57 -4.25
N ILE A 180 10.07 -2.73 -3.52
CA ILE A 180 9.99 -3.39 -2.21
C ILE A 180 8.74 -4.26 -2.18
N ASN A 181 8.88 -5.47 -1.68
CA ASN A 181 7.73 -6.32 -1.39
C ASN A 181 7.03 -5.84 -0.12
N LEU A 182 6.10 -4.88 -0.27
CA LEU A 182 5.37 -4.28 0.84
C LEU A 182 4.63 -5.32 1.67
N LEU A 183 4.00 -6.30 1.03
CA LEU A 183 3.19 -7.31 1.72
C LEU A 183 4.05 -8.18 2.63
N LYS A 184 5.24 -8.58 2.17
CA LYS A 184 6.21 -9.31 2.98
C LYS A 184 6.71 -8.46 4.15
N LEU A 185 6.98 -7.18 3.91
CA LEU A 185 7.45 -6.26 4.93
C LEU A 185 6.43 -6.08 6.06
N LEU A 186 5.16 -5.88 5.71
CA LEU A 186 4.08 -5.72 6.69
C LEU A 186 3.77 -7.01 7.46
N GLN A 187 4.11 -8.19 6.91
CA GLN A 187 3.99 -9.47 7.62
C GLN A 187 5.06 -9.66 8.70
N LEU A 188 6.27 -9.14 8.48
CA LEU A 188 7.40 -9.30 9.40
C LEU A 188 7.39 -8.27 10.52
N GLY A 189 6.56 -7.23 10.43
CA GLY A 189 6.41 -6.16 11.42
C GLY A 189 5.31 -6.39 12.45
N GLY A 190 4.70 -7.59 12.50
CA GLY A 190 3.64 -7.96 13.43
C GLY A 190 4.11 -8.91 14.51
#